data_71e0982463ee8f74ad833ad1fb61df70
#
_entry.id   71e0982463ee8f74ad833ad1fb61df70
#
_cell.length_a   1.000
_cell.length_b   1.000
_cell.length_c   1.000
_cell.angle_alpha   90.00
_cell.angle_beta   90.00
_cell.angle_gamma   90.00
#
_symmetry.space_group_name_H-M   'P 1'
#
loop_
_entity.id
_entity.type
_entity.pdbx_description
1 polymer ?
#
loop_
_entity_poly.entity_id
_entity_poly.type
_entity_poly.pdbx_seq_one_letter_code
_entity_poly.pdbx_strand_id
1 'polypeptide(L)'
;MLNKKFTLVATLMATLVAGSAMAEQKADKKFVDDSSYAVGVLMGKNIEGIVESQKAVFTYNQDKILAGVQDTLKKTGKLTDEDLQNQLKALDSYLSSQEQKIQAEKSKATIEEGDKFRAEYAKTAGVKKTDSGLLYKIEKAGEGARPSKTDMVKVHYKGTLPDGTVFDSSYDRNSPVEFQLNQLIPGWIEAIPMLKKGGKMEIVVPPALGYGDRSAGKIPANSTLKFEIELLDFKPAK
;
A
#
# COMPACT_ATOMS: atom_id res chain seq x y z
N MET A 1 5.77 24.72 16.72
CA MET A 1 6.91 23.79 16.74
C MET A 1 7.46 23.66 15.32
N LEU A 2 8.16 24.70 14.86
CA LEU A 2 8.60 24.85 13.45
C LEU A 2 10.13 24.99 13.38
N ASN A 3 10.90 24.06 13.97
CA ASN A 3 12.36 24.19 14.03
C ASN A 3 13.13 22.87 13.84
N LYS A 4 12.67 21.95 12.94
CA LYS A 4 13.40 20.70 12.66
C LYS A 4 13.65 20.36 11.19
N LYS A 5 13.43 21.28 10.23
CA LYS A 5 13.63 20.97 8.79
C LYS A 5 14.71 21.80 8.07
N PHE A 6 15.46 22.64 8.76
CA PHE A 6 16.52 23.44 8.12
C PHE A 6 17.95 22.93 8.33
N THR A 7 18.13 21.75 8.94
CA THR A 7 19.48 21.21 9.21
C THR A 7 19.97 20.20 8.17
N LEU A 8 19.35 20.14 6.98
CA LEU A 8 19.65 19.09 6.00
C LEU A 8 20.83 19.43 5.07
N VAL A 9 21.31 20.66 5.05
CA VAL A 9 22.49 21.03 4.22
C VAL A 9 23.79 20.85 4.99
N ALA A 10 23.77 20.96 6.33
CA ALA A 10 24.97 20.82 7.15
C ALA A 10 25.34 19.36 7.50
N THR A 11 24.42 18.41 7.39
CA THR A 11 24.64 17.01 7.84
C THR A 11 25.12 16.08 6.73
N LEU A 12 25.16 16.52 5.47
CA LEU A 12 25.67 15.69 4.37
C LEU A 12 27.19 15.80 4.16
N MET A 13 27.89 16.59 4.95
CA MET A 13 29.34 16.74 4.87
C MET A 13 30.13 16.00 5.96
N ALA A 14 29.51 15.24 6.84
CA ALA A 14 30.15 14.69 8.03
C ALA A 14 30.56 13.22 7.98
N THR A 15 30.45 12.52 6.84
CA THR A 15 30.82 11.09 6.78
C THR A 15 31.70 10.74 5.56
N LEU A 16 32.73 11.53 5.30
CA LEU A 16 33.82 11.11 4.39
C LEU A 16 35.12 11.77 4.79
N VAL A 17 35.65 11.40 5.96
CA VAL A 17 37.06 11.67 6.28
C VAL A 17 37.72 10.38 6.73
N ALA A 18 38.23 9.64 5.75
CA ALA A 18 39.37 8.78 5.93
C ALA A 18 40.46 9.29 4.98
N GLY A 19 41.40 10.10 5.54
CA GLY A 19 42.77 10.15 5.15
C GLY A 19 43.13 10.52 3.69
N SER A 20 42.83 11.75 3.25
CA SER A 20 43.71 12.45 2.31
C SER A 20 43.69 13.94 2.66
N ALA A 21 44.85 14.55 2.78
CA ALA A 21 44.98 16.00 2.95
C ALA A 21 44.30 16.67 1.75
N MET A 22 43.07 17.16 1.96
CA MET A 22 42.40 18.00 0.97
C MET A 22 43.22 19.28 0.89
N ALA A 23 43.90 19.49 -0.23
CA ALA A 23 44.49 20.78 -0.55
C ALA A 23 43.40 21.84 -0.38
N GLU A 24 43.68 22.91 0.37
CA GLU A 24 42.73 24.02 0.56
C GLU A 24 42.36 24.57 -0.83
N GLN A 25 41.13 24.22 -1.27
CA GLN A 25 40.66 24.62 -2.60
C GLN A 25 40.34 26.10 -2.54
N LYS A 26 41.13 26.94 -3.20
CA LYS A 26 40.81 28.35 -3.34
C LYS A 26 39.50 28.53 -4.06
N ALA A 27 38.61 29.33 -3.50
CA ALA A 27 37.32 29.69 -4.08
C ALA A 27 37.55 30.67 -5.25
N ASP A 28 38.12 30.18 -6.35
CA ASP A 28 38.19 30.96 -7.57
C ASP A 28 36.78 31.12 -8.22
N LYS A 29 36.72 31.99 -9.22
CA LYS A 29 35.43 32.28 -9.90
C LYS A 29 34.80 31.01 -10.47
N LYS A 30 35.58 30.13 -11.07
CA LYS A 30 35.06 28.89 -11.66
C LYS A 30 34.48 27.98 -10.61
N PHE A 31 35.14 27.77 -9.48
CA PHE A 31 34.64 26.96 -8.37
C PHE A 31 33.33 27.54 -7.79
N VAL A 32 33.25 28.87 -7.63
CA VAL A 32 32.04 29.54 -7.16
C VAL A 32 30.90 29.33 -8.13
N ASP A 33 31.12 29.53 -9.43
CA ASP A 33 30.09 29.37 -10.47
C ASP A 33 29.59 27.91 -10.55
N ASP A 34 30.51 26.94 -10.60
CA ASP A 34 30.19 25.50 -10.68
C ASP A 34 29.45 25.02 -9.42
N SER A 35 29.88 25.45 -8.25
CA SER A 35 29.24 25.11 -6.98
C SER A 35 27.86 25.74 -6.85
N SER A 36 27.69 26.98 -7.31
CA SER A 36 26.39 27.66 -7.33
C SER A 36 25.42 26.96 -8.26
N TYR A 37 25.86 26.54 -9.46
CA TYR A 37 25.07 25.75 -10.38
C TYR A 37 24.68 24.41 -9.79
N ALA A 38 25.59 23.69 -9.13
CA ALA A 38 25.33 22.43 -8.47
C ALA A 38 24.26 22.56 -7.37
N VAL A 39 24.30 23.63 -6.58
CA VAL A 39 23.24 23.94 -5.59
C VAL A 39 21.90 24.15 -6.29
N GLY A 40 21.87 24.89 -7.39
CA GLY A 40 20.68 25.08 -8.20
C GLY A 40 20.09 23.76 -8.73
N VAL A 41 20.94 22.87 -9.26
CA VAL A 41 20.53 21.53 -9.71
C VAL A 41 19.95 20.70 -8.57
N LEU A 42 20.57 20.73 -7.39
CA LEU A 42 20.05 20.01 -6.21
C LEU A 42 18.64 20.50 -5.81
N MET A 43 18.45 21.81 -5.79
CA MET A 43 17.14 22.40 -5.50
C MET A 43 16.10 22.04 -6.59
N GLY A 44 16.51 22.07 -7.86
CA GLY A 44 15.66 21.65 -8.99
C GLY A 44 15.18 20.21 -8.84
N LYS A 45 16.06 19.27 -8.50
CA LYS A 45 15.69 17.87 -8.24
C LYS A 45 14.69 17.70 -7.09
N ASN A 46 14.84 18.48 -6.02
CA ASN A 46 13.87 18.45 -4.93
C ASN A 46 12.47 18.94 -5.38
N ILE A 47 12.45 20.02 -6.17
CA ILE A 47 11.20 20.56 -6.76
C ILE A 47 10.56 19.54 -7.71
N GLU A 48 11.37 18.93 -8.59
CA GLU A 48 10.93 17.85 -9.50
C GLU A 48 10.28 16.71 -8.74
N GLY A 49 10.89 16.25 -7.64
CA GLY A 49 10.33 15.20 -6.79
C GLY A 49 8.95 15.56 -6.22
N ILE A 50 8.75 16.81 -5.79
CA ILE A 50 7.45 17.30 -5.31
C ILE A 50 6.43 17.29 -6.47
N VAL A 51 6.79 17.89 -7.61
CA VAL A 51 5.93 17.97 -8.79
C VAL A 51 5.50 16.59 -9.28
N GLU A 52 6.46 15.66 -9.40
CA GLU A 52 6.19 14.29 -9.84
C GLU A 52 5.30 13.51 -8.87
N SER A 53 5.54 13.66 -7.55
CA SER A 53 4.74 12.96 -6.55
C SER A 53 3.27 13.37 -6.53
N GLN A 54 2.96 14.58 -6.99
CA GLN A 54 1.63 15.17 -6.94
C GLN A 54 0.96 15.32 -8.32
N LYS A 55 1.63 14.92 -9.40
CA LYS A 55 1.15 15.11 -10.79
C LYS A 55 -0.20 14.49 -11.10
N ALA A 56 -0.59 13.45 -10.35
CA ALA A 56 -1.89 12.78 -10.51
C ALA A 56 -3.07 13.65 -10.04
N VAL A 57 -2.81 14.62 -9.16
CA VAL A 57 -3.84 15.43 -8.49
C VAL A 57 -3.68 16.92 -8.71
N PHE A 58 -2.48 17.39 -9.09
CA PHE A 58 -2.18 18.81 -9.27
C PHE A 58 -1.11 19.05 -10.33
N THR A 59 -1.36 20.03 -11.20
CA THR A 59 -0.38 20.46 -12.21
C THR A 59 0.25 21.78 -11.80
N TYR A 60 1.55 21.74 -11.52
CA TYR A 60 2.33 22.91 -11.16
C TYR A 60 2.71 23.74 -12.39
N ASN A 61 2.66 25.07 -12.25
CA ASN A 61 3.25 25.97 -13.23
C ASN A 61 4.74 26.15 -12.94
N GLN A 62 5.60 25.53 -13.73
CA GLN A 62 7.05 25.53 -13.54
C GLN A 62 7.65 26.92 -13.62
N ASP A 63 7.15 27.79 -14.52
CA ASP A 63 7.65 29.17 -14.65
C ASP A 63 7.38 29.98 -13.37
N LYS A 64 6.23 29.72 -12.71
CA LYS A 64 5.91 30.38 -11.45
C LYS A 64 6.75 29.86 -10.30
N ILE A 65 7.10 28.58 -10.29
CA ILE A 65 8.06 28.03 -9.31
C ILE A 65 9.43 28.71 -9.49
N LEU A 66 9.93 28.77 -10.72
CA LEU A 66 11.22 29.42 -11.00
C LEU A 66 11.21 30.90 -10.64
N ALA A 67 10.12 31.63 -10.97
CA ALA A 67 9.97 33.02 -10.58
C ALA A 67 10.00 33.20 -9.04
N GLY A 68 9.31 32.34 -8.29
CA GLY A 68 9.32 32.39 -6.84
C GLY A 68 10.73 32.16 -6.24
N VAL A 69 11.49 31.21 -6.80
CA VAL A 69 12.89 30.98 -6.41
C VAL A 69 13.74 32.22 -6.70
N GLN A 70 13.64 32.80 -7.91
CA GLN A 70 14.40 33.98 -8.29
C GLN A 70 14.07 35.20 -7.41
N ASP A 71 12.79 35.43 -7.15
CA ASP A 71 12.34 36.55 -6.31
C ASP A 71 12.85 36.42 -4.89
N THR A 72 12.88 35.19 -4.36
CA THR A 72 13.43 34.92 -3.02
C THR A 72 14.93 35.23 -2.96
N LEU A 73 15.71 34.75 -3.94
CA LEU A 73 17.17 35.00 -4.01
C LEU A 73 17.49 36.49 -4.18
N LYS A 74 16.71 37.22 -4.97
CA LYS A 74 16.85 38.65 -5.21
C LYS A 74 16.25 39.54 -4.11
N LYS A 75 15.56 38.93 -3.14
CA LYS A 75 14.81 39.66 -2.10
C LYS A 75 13.74 40.63 -2.66
N THR A 76 13.13 40.24 -3.77
CA THR A 76 12.07 40.99 -4.47
C THR A 76 10.70 40.32 -4.33
N GLY A 77 10.61 39.27 -3.51
CA GLY A 77 9.36 38.53 -3.28
C GLY A 77 8.27 39.45 -2.71
N LYS A 78 7.05 39.27 -3.24
CA LYS A 78 5.88 40.06 -2.85
C LYS A 78 4.98 39.35 -1.85
N LEU A 79 5.19 38.05 -1.64
CA LEU A 79 4.41 37.29 -0.66
C LEU A 79 4.94 37.56 0.74
N THR A 80 4.05 37.91 1.65
CA THR A 80 4.36 37.93 3.09
C THR A 80 4.44 36.50 3.60
N ASP A 81 5.05 36.27 4.77
CA ASP A 81 5.09 34.97 5.41
C ASP A 81 3.68 34.43 5.68
N GLU A 82 2.73 35.31 6.03
CA GLU A 82 1.33 34.96 6.24
C GLU A 82 0.68 34.49 4.94
N ASP A 83 0.83 35.24 3.84
CA ASP A 83 0.31 34.84 2.52
C ASP A 83 0.87 33.50 2.06
N LEU A 84 2.18 33.29 2.26
CA LEU A 84 2.84 32.03 1.93
C LEU A 84 2.24 30.87 2.72
N GLN A 85 2.08 31.02 4.03
CA GLN A 85 1.49 30.00 4.90
C GLN A 85 0.03 29.70 4.50
N ASN A 86 -0.76 30.73 4.24
CA ASN A 86 -2.16 30.58 3.81
C ASN A 86 -2.24 29.84 2.47
N GLN A 87 -1.40 30.17 1.51
CA GLN A 87 -1.39 29.51 0.20
C GLN A 87 -0.95 28.06 0.29
N LEU A 88 0.07 27.74 1.09
CA LEU A 88 0.52 26.37 1.30
C LEU A 88 -0.53 25.52 2.03
N LYS A 89 -1.24 26.10 2.98
CA LYS A 89 -2.36 25.43 3.67
C LYS A 89 -3.52 25.16 2.72
N ALA A 90 -3.85 26.12 1.85
CA ALA A 90 -4.88 25.93 0.83
C ALA A 90 -4.51 24.81 -0.16
N LEU A 91 -3.24 24.77 -0.59
CA LEU A 91 -2.71 23.70 -1.44
C LEU A 91 -2.80 22.32 -0.75
N ASP A 92 -2.36 22.23 0.48
CA ASP A 92 -2.43 20.97 1.28
C ASP A 92 -3.87 20.48 1.40
N SER A 93 -4.81 21.36 1.72
CA SER A 93 -6.24 21.04 1.79
C SER A 93 -6.80 20.57 0.45
N TYR A 94 -6.40 21.22 -0.65
CA TYR A 94 -6.80 20.82 -2.00
C TYR A 94 -6.26 19.42 -2.34
N LEU A 95 -4.96 19.18 -2.16
CA LEU A 95 -4.33 17.89 -2.44
C LEU A 95 -4.98 16.76 -1.65
N SER A 96 -5.17 16.95 -0.35
CA SER A 96 -5.85 15.99 0.52
C SER A 96 -7.27 15.68 0.05
N SER A 97 -8.01 16.71 -0.40
CA SER A 97 -9.37 16.52 -0.92
C SER A 97 -9.40 15.71 -2.23
N GLN A 98 -8.42 15.93 -3.11
CA GLN A 98 -8.33 15.17 -4.38
C GLN A 98 -7.91 13.72 -4.13
N GLU A 99 -6.96 13.48 -3.22
CA GLU A 99 -6.56 12.13 -2.81
C GLU A 99 -7.74 11.35 -2.23
N GLN A 100 -8.53 11.99 -1.35
CA GLN A 100 -9.74 11.37 -0.80
C GLN A 100 -10.76 11.00 -1.88
N LYS A 101 -10.99 11.88 -2.88
CA LYS A 101 -11.88 11.59 -4.00
C LYS A 101 -11.40 10.39 -4.81
N ILE A 102 -10.13 10.38 -5.20
CA ILE A 102 -9.53 9.25 -5.94
C ILE A 102 -9.65 7.95 -5.14
N GLN A 103 -9.39 8.00 -3.84
CA GLN A 103 -9.51 6.82 -2.99
C GLN A 103 -10.96 6.33 -2.87
N ALA A 104 -11.92 7.26 -2.76
CA ALA A 104 -13.34 6.92 -2.73
C ALA A 104 -13.82 6.29 -4.05
N GLU A 105 -13.39 6.83 -5.19
CA GLU A 105 -13.72 6.27 -6.52
C GLU A 105 -13.11 4.88 -6.70
N LYS A 106 -11.85 4.69 -6.33
CA LYS A 106 -11.20 3.36 -6.34
C LYS A 106 -11.93 2.37 -5.45
N SER A 107 -12.28 2.78 -4.24
CA SER A 107 -13.00 1.94 -3.29
C SER A 107 -14.38 1.55 -3.86
N LYS A 108 -15.11 2.49 -4.45
CA LYS A 108 -16.40 2.22 -5.10
C LYS A 108 -16.25 1.20 -6.24
N ALA A 109 -15.28 1.39 -7.12
CA ALA A 109 -15.01 0.46 -8.22
C ALA A 109 -14.67 -0.95 -7.70
N THR A 110 -13.83 -1.05 -6.65
CA THR A 110 -13.47 -2.33 -6.01
C THR A 110 -14.70 -3.03 -5.41
N ILE A 111 -15.60 -2.27 -4.77
CA ILE A 111 -16.85 -2.82 -4.21
C ILE A 111 -17.75 -3.36 -5.33
N GLU A 112 -17.99 -2.56 -6.37
CA GLU A 112 -18.83 -2.93 -7.51
C GLU A 112 -18.31 -4.18 -8.23
N GLU A 113 -17.00 -4.27 -8.47
CA GLU A 113 -16.36 -5.43 -9.05
C GLU A 113 -16.52 -6.66 -8.14
N GLY A 114 -16.27 -6.50 -6.84
CA GLY A 114 -16.43 -7.55 -5.85
C GLY A 114 -17.87 -8.05 -5.74
N ASP A 115 -18.86 -7.15 -5.75
CA ASP A 115 -20.28 -7.49 -5.71
C ASP A 115 -20.68 -8.30 -6.94
N LYS A 116 -20.27 -7.85 -8.13
CA LYS A 116 -20.51 -8.57 -9.38
C LYS A 116 -19.87 -9.96 -9.36
N PHE A 117 -18.63 -10.06 -8.94
CA PHE A 117 -17.92 -11.33 -8.84
C PHE A 117 -18.64 -12.30 -7.90
N ARG A 118 -19.05 -11.84 -6.69
CA ARG A 118 -19.81 -12.68 -5.74
C ARG A 118 -21.15 -13.13 -6.30
N ALA A 119 -21.86 -12.23 -6.98
CA ALA A 119 -23.15 -12.56 -7.59
C ALA A 119 -23.01 -13.63 -8.70
N GLU A 120 -21.97 -13.54 -9.52
CA GLU A 120 -21.70 -14.56 -10.54
C GLU A 120 -21.21 -15.87 -9.94
N TYR A 121 -20.28 -15.81 -8.98
CA TYR A 121 -19.77 -17.01 -8.32
C TYR A 121 -20.87 -17.79 -7.58
N ALA A 122 -21.84 -17.10 -6.99
CA ALA A 122 -22.96 -17.72 -6.30
C ALA A 122 -23.86 -18.59 -7.23
N LYS A 123 -23.84 -18.34 -8.54
CA LYS A 123 -24.57 -19.15 -9.54
C LYS A 123 -23.83 -20.44 -9.91
N THR A 124 -22.58 -20.59 -9.51
CA THR A 124 -21.75 -21.76 -9.84
C THR A 124 -22.32 -23.01 -9.13
N ALA A 125 -22.42 -24.10 -9.85
CA ALA A 125 -22.93 -25.36 -9.32
C ALA A 125 -22.15 -25.83 -8.08
N GLY A 126 -22.85 -26.18 -7.01
CA GLY A 126 -22.26 -26.64 -5.75
C GLY A 126 -21.79 -25.54 -4.80
N VAL A 127 -21.89 -24.26 -5.18
CA VAL A 127 -21.64 -23.13 -4.29
C VAL A 127 -22.78 -22.98 -3.29
N LYS A 128 -22.43 -22.74 -2.04
CA LYS A 128 -23.32 -22.44 -0.93
C LYS A 128 -22.98 -21.09 -0.33
N LYS A 129 -23.92 -20.46 0.34
CA LYS A 129 -23.76 -19.19 1.04
C LYS A 129 -24.08 -19.36 2.52
N THR A 130 -23.26 -18.82 3.40
CA THR A 130 -23.54 -18.74 4.84
C THR A 130 -24.32 -17.48 5.19
N ASP A 131 -24.83 -17.41 6.42
CA ASP A 131 -25.55 -16.23 6.94
C ASP A 131 -24.65 -14.98 7.01
N SER A 132 -23.33 -15.16 7.20
CA SER A 132 -22.33 -14.09 7.18
C SER A 132 -22.04 -13.54 5.78
N GLY A 133 -22.53 -14.23 4.73
CA GLY A 133 -22.29 -13.86 3.33
C GLY A 133 -21.07 -14.52 2.68
N LEU A 134 -20.38 -15.40 3.38
CA LEU A 134 -19.30 -16.20 2.81
C LEU A 134 -19.87 -17.15 1.75
N LEU A 135 -19.27 -17.17 0.55
CA LEU A 135 -19.56 -18.19 -0.45
C LEU A 135 -18.51 -19.28 -0.39
N TYR A 136 -18.93 -20.54 -0.49
CA TYR A 136 -18.01 -21.66 -0.44
C TYR A 136 -18.46 -22.83 -1.33
N LYS A 137 -17.48 -23.55 -1.83
CA LYS A 137 -17.68 -24.81 -2.55
C LYS A 137 -16.68 -25.83 -2.04
N ILE A 138 -17.17 -26.92 -1.46
CA ILE A 138 -16.32 -28.05 -1.05
C ILE A 138 -16.07 -28.91 -2.26
N GLU A 139 -14.83 -28.97 -2.72
CA GLU A 139 -14.38 -29.83 -3.82
C GLU A 139 -14.10 -31.26 -3.33
N LYS A 140 -13.49 -31.38 -2.15
CA LYS A 140 -13.20 -32.63 -1.47
C LYS A 140 -13.42 -32.44 0.04
N ALA A 141 -14.29 -33.25 0.62
CA ALA A 141 -14.64 -33.10 2.05
C ALA A 141 -13.49 -33.46 3.00
N GLY A 142 -12.59 -34.34 2.59
CA GLY A 142 -11.58 -34.94 3.46
C GLY A 142 -12.13 -36.05 4.34
N GLU A 143 -11.32 -36.57 5.28
CA GLU A 143 -11.66 -37.69 6.15
C GLU A 143 -11.33 -37.41 7.62
N GLY A 144 -12.00 -38.13 8.55
CA GLY A 144 -11.75 -38.01 9.99
C GLY A 144 -12.36 -36.75 10.63
N ALA A 145 -11.67 -36.20 11.62
CA ALA A 145 -12.10 -35.04 12.39
C ALA A 145 -11.97 -33.72 11.62
N ARG A 146 -12.62 -32.70 12.16
CA ARG A 146 -12.54 -31.30 11.68
C ARG A 146 -11.74 -30.47 12.67
N PRO A 147 -11.01 -29.45 12.23
CA PRO A 147 -10.35 -28.54 13.15
C PRO A 147 -11.38 -27.66 13.90
N SER A 148 -11.04 -27.30 15.11
CA SER A 148 -11.70 -26.24 15.87
C SER A 148 -11.14 -24.87 15.47
N LYS A 149 -11.87 -23.80 15.81
CA LYS A 149 -11.45 -22.42 15.48
C LYS A 149 -10.14 -21.98 16.15
N THR A 150 -9.68 -22.70 17.15
CA THR A 150 -8.45 -22.40 17.90
C THR A 150 -7.26 -23.25 17.48
N ASP A 151 -7.47 -24.26 16.64
CA ASP A 151 -6.42 -25.21 16.27
C ASP A 151 -5.35 -24.58 15.35
N MET A 152 -4.16 -25.17 15.37
CA MET A 152 -3.13 -24.95 14.36
C MET A 152 -3.50 -25.75 13.11
N VAL A 153 -3.66 -25.09 11.99
CA VAL A 153 -3.99 -25.71 10.69
C VAL A 153 -2.80 -25.65 9.76
N LYS A 154 -2.51 -26.74 9.04
CA LYS A 154 -1.53 -26.81 7.98
C LYS A 154 -2.24 -26.87 6.66
N VAL A 155 -2.00 -25.87 5.81
CA VAL A 155 -2.73 -25.69 4.56
C VAL A 155 -1.81 -25.41 3.37
N HIS A 156 -2.27 -25.82 2.19
CA HIS A 156 -1.94 -25.14 0.94
C HIS A 156 -3.07 -24.20 0.55
N TYR A 157 -2.71 -23.06 -0.01
CA TYR A 157 -3.71 -22.08 -0.46
C TYR A 157 -3.20 -21.22 -1.60
N LYS A 158 -4.15 -20.67 -2.34
CA LYS A 158 -3.94 -19.61 -3.32
C LYS A 158 -5.03 -18.57 -3.16
N GLY A 159 -4.63 -17.30 -2.97
CA GLY A 159 -5.52 -16.17 -2.86
C GLY A 159 -5.47 -15.30 -4.11
N THR A 160 -6.64 -14.96 -4.65
CA THR A 160 -6.80 -14.10 -5.83
C THR A 160 -7.83 -13.02 -5.61
N LEU A 161 -7.65 -11.89 -6.29
CA LEU A 161 -8.68 -10.86 -6.46
C LEU A 161 -9.69 -11.30 -7.54
N PRO A 162 -10.83 -10.61 -7.68
CA PRO A 162 -11.84 -10.89 -8.69
C PRO A 162 -11.31 -10.91 -10.13
N ASP A 163 -10.33 -10.06 -10.45
CA ASP A 163 -9.65 -9.98 -11.76
C ASP A 163 -8.65 -11.12 -12.03
N GLY A 164 -8.47 -12.05 -11.06
CA GLY A 164 -7.52 -13.15 -11.13
C GLY A 164 -6.12 -12.82 -10.63
N THR A 165 -5.83 -11.59 -10.23
CA THR A 165 -4.54 -11.19 -9.66
C THR A 165 -4.22 -12.02 -8.41
N VAL A 166 -3.13 -12.77 -8.43
CA VAL A 166 -2.65 -13.54 -7.28
C VAL A 166 -1.98 -12.61 -6.30
N PHE A 167 -2.52 -12.50 -5.09
CA PHE A 167 -1.91 -11.69 -4.04
C PHE A 167 -1.07 -12.52 -3.08
N ASP A 168 -1.38 -13.80 -2.90
CA ASP A 168 -0.58 -14.72 -2.10
C ASP A 168 -0.85 -16.18 -2.51
N SER A 169 0.20 -17.02 -2.46
CA SER A 169 0.13 -18.44 -2.82
C SER A 169 1.22 -19.24 -2.09
N SER A 170 0.81 -20.26 -1.37
CA SER A 170 1.74 -21.22 -0.77
C SER A 170 2.30 -22.20 -1.83
N TYR A 171 1.58 -22.39 -2.92
CA TYR A 171 2.04 -23.22 -4.02
C TYR A 171 3.24 -22.61 -4.74
N ASP A 172 3.24 -21.27 -4.94
CA ASP A 172 4.37 -20.56 -5.57
C ASP A 172 5.64 -20.63 -4.71
N ARG A 173 5.48 -20.82 -3.40
CA ARG A 173 6.59 -21.06 -2.46
C ARG A 173 6.96 -22.54 -2.32
N ASN A 174 6.23 -23.45 -2.97
CA ASN A 174 6.37 -24.90 -2.85
C ASN A 174 6.40 -25.40 -1.39
N SER A 175 5.69 -24.72 -0.49
CA SER A 175 5.70 -25.02 0.94
C SER A 175 4.34 -24.74 1.58
N PRO A 176 3.72 -25.73 2.23
CA PRO A 176 2.52 -25.50 3.03
C PRO A 176 2.83 -24.60 4.22
N VAL A 177 1.81 -23.92 4.73
CA VAL A 177 1.95 -22.99 5.85
C VAL A 177 1.12 -23.47 7.03
N GLU A 178 1.66 -23.30 8.24
CA GLU A 178 0.94 -23.53 9.48
C GLU A 178 0.46 -22.20 10.06
N PHE A 179 -0.82 -22.14 10.39
CA PHE A 179 -1.46 -20.98 10.98
C PHE A 179 -2.26 -21.36 12.22
N GLN A 180 -2.29 -20.48 13.20
CA GLN A 180 -3.29 -20.53 14.26
C GLN A 180 -4.60 -19.95 13.73
N LEU A 181 -5.65 -20.77 13.66
CA LEU A 181 -6.86 -20.43 12.88
C LEU A 181 -7.55 -19.18 13.41
N ASN A 182 -7.63 -18.97 14.71
CA ASN A 182 -8.25 -17.80 15.32
C ASN A 182 -7.48 -16.47 15.13
N GLN A 183 -6.32 -16.49 14.48
CA GLN A 183 -5.53 -15.29 14.14
C GLN A 183 -5.68 -14.88 12.67
N LEU A 184 -6.49 -15.61 11.90
CA LEU A 184 -6.72 -15.36 10.49
C LEU A 184 -7.94 -14.46 10.27
N ILE A 185 -8.18 -14.11 9.01
CA ILE A 185 -9.38 -13.34 8.62
C ILE A 185 -10.66 -14.13 8.96
N PRO A 186 -11.77 -13.45 9.32
CA PRO A 186 -13.01 -14.11 9.72
C PRO A 186 -13.51 -15.16 8.74
N GLY A 187 -13.37 -14.92 7.42
CA GLY A 187 -13.75 -15.88 6.41
C GLY A 187 -13.04 -17.22 6.50
N TRP A 188 -11.76 -17.24 6.89
CA TRP A 188 -11.01 -18.47 7.09
C TRP A 188 -11.39 -19.17 8.40
N ILE A 189 -11.60 -18.39 9.47
CA ILE A 189 -12.04 -18.92 10.78
C ILE A 189 -13.40 -19.63 10.65
N GLU A 190 -14.24 -19.13 9.74
CA GLU A 190 -15.55 -19.73 9.45
C GLU A 190 -15.44 -20.95 8.53
N ALA A 191 -14.65 -20.84 7.44
CA ALA A 191 -14.62 -21.84 6.37
C ALA A 191 -13.83 -23.11 6.72
N ILE A 192 -12.63 -22.98 7.29
CA ILE A 192 -11.73 -24.13 7.47
C ILE A 192 -12.32 -25.22 8.37
N PRO A 193 -13.10 -24.92 9.43
CA PRO A 193 -13.80 -25.96 10.22
C PRO A 193 -14.86 -26.76 9.45
N MET A 194 -15.23 -26.33 8.23
CA MET A 194 -16.12 -27.11 7.37
C MET A 194 -15.41 -28.28 6.69
N LEU A 195 -14.09 -28.23 6.59
CA LEU A 195 -13.25 -29.30 6.03
C LEU A 195 -12.83 -30.32 7.09
N LYS A 196 -12.54 -31.52 6.60
CA LYS A 196 -11.78 -32.55 7.31
C LYS A 196 -10.35 -32.61 6.76
N LYS A 197 -9.44 -33.31 7.43
CA LYS A 197 -8.07 -33.53 6.95
C LYS A 197 -8.06 -34.08 5.51
N GLY A 198 -7.23 -33.52 4.66
CA GLY A 198 -7.15 -33.83 3.22
C GLY A 198 -8.30 -33.25 2.39
N GLY A 199 -9.13 -32.40 2.98
CA GLY A 199 -10.22 -31.70 2.28
C GLY A 199 -9.72 -30.49 1.49
N LYS A 200 -10.48 -30.13 0.44
CA LYS A 200 -10.22 -28.98 -0.41
C LYS A 200 -11.51 -28.20 -0.66
N MET A 201 -11.41 -26.89 -0.67
CA MET A 201 -12.54 -25.99 -0.94
C MET A 201 -12.09 -24.73 -1.64
N GLU A 202 -13.04 -24.12 -2.34
CA GLU A 202 -12.98 -22.71 -2.74
C GLU A 202 -13.86 -21.88 -1.81
N ILE A 203 -13.41 -20.68 -1.47
CA ILE A 203 -14.20 -19.68 -0.76
C ILE A 203 -14.12 -18.34 -1.46
N VAL A 204 -15.22 -17.58 -1.42
CA VAL A 204 -15.24 -16.18 -1.82
C VAL A 204 -15.69 -15.36 -0.61
N VAL A 205 -14.78 -14.53 -0.16
CA VAL A 205 -14.82 -13.79 1.10
C VAL A 205 -15.23 -12.36 0.82
N PRO A 206 -16.39 -11.88 1.31
CA PRO A 206 -16.76 -10.48 1.21
C PRO A 206 -15.82 -9.61 2.07
N PRO A 207 -15.70 -8.30 1.79
CA PRO A 207 -14.77 -7.41 2.50
C PRO A 207 -14.88 -7.50 4.03
N ALA A 208 -16.10 -7.57 4.58
CA ALA A 208 -16.33 -7.64 6.03
C ALA A 208 -15.76 -8.91 6.70
N LEU A 209 -15.55 -9.97 5.94
CA LEU A 209 -14.92 -11.21 6.41
C LEU A 209 -13.45 -11.34 6.00
N GLY A 210 -12.92 -10.33 5.31
CA GLY A 210 -11.53 -10.21 4.87
C GLY A 210 -10.80 -9.08 5.60
N TYR A 211 -10.31 -8.10 4.84
CA TYR A 211 -9.53 -6.96 5.37
C TYR A 211 -10.36 -5.67 5.53
N GLY A 212 -11.66 -5.71 5.19
CA GLY A 212 -12.56 -4.56 5.33
C GLY A 212 -12.13 -3.38 4.46
N ASP A 213 -12.19 -2.19 5.06
CA ASP A 213 -11.82 -0.90 4.44
C ASP A 213 -10.32 -0.62 4.42
N ARG A 214 -9.49 -1.60 4.81
CA ARG A 214 -8.03 -1.47 4.84
C ARG A 214 -7.41 -2.17 3.64
N SER A 215 -6.38 -1.55 3.08
CA SER A 215 -5.50 -2.20 2.11
C SER A 215 -4.47 -3.09 2.82
N ALA A 216 -4.09 -4.22 2.21
CA ALA A 216 -3.09 -5.14 2.74
C ALA A 216 -2.16 -5.63 1.62
N GLY A 217 -0.98 -5.06 1.52
CA GLY A 217 -0.03 -5.37 0.45
C GLY A 217 -0.63 -5.12 -0.94
N LYS A 218 -0.83 -6.19 -1.71
CA LYS A 218 -1.45 -6.13 -3.05
C LYS A 218 -2.98 -6.08 -3.02
N ILE A 219 -3.61 -6.18 -1.84
CA ILE A 219 -5.06 -6.20 -1.70
C ILE A 219 -5.57 -4.77 -1.48
N PRO A 220 -6.35 -4.20 -2.39
CA PRO A 220 -7.00 -2.91 -2.18
C PRO A 220 -8.02 -2.96 -1.02
N ALA A 221 -8.34 -1.78 -0.47
CA ALA A 221 -9.43 -1.65 0.49
C ALA A 221 -10.76 -2.11 -0.12
N ASN A 222 -11.62 -2.71 0.69
CA ASN A 222 -12.94 -3.23 0.29
C ASN A 222 -12.93 -4.35 -0.76
N SER A 223 -11.82 -5.08 -0.88
CA SER A 223 -11.71 -6.19 -1.83
C SER A 223 -12.52 -7.40 -1.43
N THR A 224 -13.22 -7.99 -2.40
CA THR A 224 -13.65 -9.39 -2.35
C THR A 224 -12.44 -10.27 -2.63
N LEU A 225 -12.30 -11.35 -1.87
CA LEU A 225 -11.15 -12.27 -2.01
C LEU A 225 -11.65 -13.66 -2.40
N LYS A 226 -10.98 -14.32 -3.33
CA LYS A 226 -11.19 -15.74 -3.61
C LYS A 226 -9.99 -16.51 -3.09
N PHE A 227 -10.26 -17.63 -2.41
CA PHE A 227 -9.21 -18.57 -2.00
C PHE A 227 -9.56 -19.98 -2.47
N GLU A 228 -8.54 -20.68 -2.92
CA GLU A 228 -8.49 -22.13 -2.96
C GLU A 228 -7.72 -22.58 -1.72
N ILE A 229 -8.27 -23.51 -0.93
CA ILE A 229 -7.69 -23.97 0.34
C ILE A 229 -7.70 -25.47 0.38
N GLU A 230 -6.55 -26.08 0.67
CA GLU A 230 -6.40 -27.50 0.95
C GLU A 230 -5.92 -27.68 2.40
N LEU A 231 -6.74 -28.34 3.23
CA LEU A 231 -6.40 -28.67 4.62
C LEU A 231 -5.59 -29.94 4.68
N LEU A 232 -4.29 -29.82 4.86
CA LEU A 232 -3.38 -30.97 4.90
C LEU A 232 -3.37 -31.67 6.26
N ASP A 233 -3.36 -30.88 7.33
CA ASP A 233 -3.32 -31.37 8.71
C ASP A 233 -3.79 -30.32 9.71
N PHE A 234 -4.06 -30.70 10.94
CA PHE A 234 -4.30 -29.78 12.04
C PHE A 234 -3.92 -30.43 13.38
N LYS A 235 -3.64 -29.62 14.39
CA LYS A 235 -3.35 -30.04 15.76
C LYS A 235 -3.99 -29.07 16.75
N PRO A 236 -4.47 -29.54 17.92
CA PRO A 236 -5.03 -28.68 18.96
C PRO A 236 -4.06 -27.54 19.32
N ALA A 237 -4.59 -26.36 19.62
CA ALA A 237 -3.81 -25.29 20.24
C ALA A 237 -3.26 -25.79 21.57
N LYS A 238 -2.00 -25.46 21.85
CA LYS A 238 -1.41 -25.72 23.15
C LYS A 238 -1.91 -24.75 24.19
#